data_2b7e93170435c3eb53259d26dd4c99d1
#
_entry.id   2b7e93170435c3eb53259d26dd4c99d1
#
_cell.length_a   1.000
_cell.length_b   1.000
_cell.length_c   1.000
_cell.angle_alpha   90.00
_cell.angle_beta   90.00
_cell.angle_gamma   90.00
#
_symmetry.space_group_name_H-M   'P 1'
#
loop_
_entity.id
_entity.type
_entity.pdbx_description
1 polymer ?
#
loop_
_entity_poly.entity_id
_entity_poly.type
_entity_poly.pdbx_seq_one_letter_code
_entity_poly.pdbx_strand_id
1 'polypeptide(L)'
;MIAAFLSGCASGNAKIASRKGYVRFPGKHYASGEKAAVGTKIEGEASYYGPGFHGKKTASGETFNQNDYTCAHKTLPFGTVLKVVRIDNGATVEVRVNDRGPYVGDRILDLSVAAGKKIGLDKVGHAKVSATVIE
;
A
#
# COMPACT_ATOMS: atom_id res chain seq x y z
N MET A 1 -10.38 10.67 -3.75
CA MET A 1 -10.37 11.34 -4.05
C MET A 1 -9.94 11.94 -4.29
N ILE A 2 -9.54 11.81 -4.46
CA ILE A 2 -9.20 12.46 -4.76
C ILE A 2 -8.92 13.05 -5.22
N ALA A 3 -9.00 13.11 -5.39
CA ALA A 3 -8.88 13.70 -5.94
C ALA A 3 -8.62 14.32 -6.44
N ALA A 4 -8.71 14.33 -6.55
CA ALA A 4 -8.62 14.99 -7.08
C ALA A 4 -8.19 15.58 -7.59
N PHE A 5 -8.07 15.42 -7.93
CA PHE A 5 -7.89 16.02 -8.49
C PHE A 5 -7.55 16.55 -9.09
N LEU A 6 -7.45 16.46 -9.25
CA LEU A 6 -7.20 16.96 -9.87
C LEU A 6 -6.78 17.44 -10.58
N SER A 7 -6.73 17.48 -10.74
CA SER A 7 -6.44 17.89 -11.40
C SER A 7 -5.86 18.21 -11.81
N GLY A 8 -5.60 18.07 -11.70
CA GLY A 8 -5.43 18.32 -12.01
C GLY A 8 -4.67 18.50 -12.10
N CYS A 9 -4.67 18.34 -12.25
CA CYS A 9 -4.34 18.52 -12.36
C CYS A 9 -3.63 18.63 -12.38
N ALA A 10 -3.48 18.55 -12.44
CA ALA A 10 -3.18 18.62 -12.54
C ALA A 10 -2.42 18.77 -12.51
N SER A 11 -2.34 18.70 -12.52
CA SER A 11 -2.03 18.82 -12.41
C SER A 11 -1.58 18.96 -11.86
N GLY A 12 -1.67 18.72 -11.68
CA GLY A 12 -1.85 18.68 -11.09
C GLY A 12 -1.51 18.78 -10.30
N ASN A 13 -1.61 18.73 -10.06
CA ASN A 13 -1.80 18.74 -9.26
C ASN A 13 -1.93 18.83 -8.45
N ALA A 14 -2.11 18.56 -8.06
CA ALA A 14 -2.62 18.56 -7.29
C ALA A 14 -2.87 18.77 -6.51
N LYS A 15 -3.38 18.78 -6.11
CA LYS A 15 -3.85 18.91 -5.33
C LYS A 15 -4.23 18.48 -4.58
N ILE A 16 -4.18 18.11 -4.17
CA ILE A 16 -4.61 17.62 -3.47
C ILE A 16 -4.47 17.40 -2.54
N ALA A 17 -4.07 17.33 -2.42
CA ALA A 17 -3.86 16.81 -1.40
C ALA A 17 -3.92 17.19 -0.23
N SER A 18 -3.94 17.67 0.00
CA SER A 18 -4.09 18.12 1.13
C SER A 18 -5.08 17.64 1.95
N ARG A 19 -5.40 16.71 1.97
CA ARG A 19 -6.33 16.19 2.72
C ARG A 19 -5.90 16.23 4.04
N LYS A 20 -6.65 16.64 4.92
CA LYS A 20 -6.35 16.70 6.20
C LYS A 20 -6.11 15.41 6.76
N GLY A 21 -5.27 15.25 7.69
CA GLY A 21 -4.91 14.00 8.26
C GLY A 21 -4.07 13.17 7.30
N TYR A 22 -3.78 13.72 6.16
CA TYR A 22 -3.07 12.99 5.16
C TYR A 22 -1.59 13.11 5.37
N VAL A 23 -0.94 12.01 5.54
CA VAL A 23 0.49 12.01 5.73
C VAL A 23 1.16 12.23 4.39
N ARG A 24 2.09 13.23 4.33
CA ARG A 24 2.76 13.47 3.14
C ARG A 24 3.64 12.34 2.84
N PHE A 25 3.50 11.80 1.78
CA PHE A 25 4.18 10.60 1.38
C PHE A 25 5.10 10.96 0.23
N PRO A 26 6.35 10.60 0.29
CA PRO A 26 7.25 10.94 -0.80
C PRO A 26 6.86 10.13 -2.01
N GLY A 27 6.13 10.66 -2.84
CA GLY A 27 5.70 9.94 -3.99
C GLY A 27 4.60 10.66 -4.70
N LYS A 28 4.26 10.13 -5.81
CA LYS A 28 3.27 10.71 -6.67
C LYS A 28 1.87 10.41 -6.19
N HIS A 29 0.98 11.35 -6.33
CA HIS A 29 -0.44 11.11 -6.17
C HIS A 29 -1.00 10.77 -7.54
N TYR A 30 -1.81 9.75 -7.60
CA TYR A 30 -2.31 9.23 -8.86
C TYR A 30 -3.74 9.67 -9.12
N ALA A 31 -4.01 10.10 -10.33
CA ALA A 31 -5.36 10.42 -10.76
C ALA A 31 -6.11 9.11 -11.00
N SER A 32 -7.43 9.22 -11.04
CA SER A 32 -8.28 8.07 -11.33
C SER A 32 -7.89 7.48 -12.69
N GLY A 33 -7.66 6.19 -12.72
CA GLY A 33 -7.28 5.50 -13.94
C GLY A 33 -5.79 5.52 -14.27
N GLU A 34 -5.02 6.32 -13.56
CA GLU A 34 -3.59 6.36 -13.77
C GLU A 34 -2.93 5.14 -13.14
N LYS A 35 -1.91 4.61 -13.76
CA LYS A 35 -1.20 3.45 -13.23
C LYS A 35 0.15 3.87 -12.70
N ALA A 36 0.64 3.12 -11.71
CA ALA A 36 1.98 3.33 -11.21
C ALA A 36 2.98 2.79 -12.22
N ALA A 37 4.10 3.48 -12.38
CA ALA A 37 5.13 3.05 -13.32
C ALA A 37 5.84 1.82 -12.79
N VAL A 38 5.94 0.79 -13.63
CA VAL A 38 6.69 -0.42 -13.31
C VAL A 38 8.14 -0.03 -12.99
N GLY A 39 8.68 -0.60 -11.94
CA GLY A 39 10.03 -0.28 -11.48
C GLY A 39 10.08 0.77 -10.38
N THR A 40 8.96 1.46 -10.11
CA THR A 40 8.90 2.40 -8.99
C THR A 40 9.16 1.64 -7.70
N LYS A 41 10.07 2.17 -6.88
CA LYS A 41 10.47 1.52 -5.64
C LYS A 41 10.17 2.41 -4.46
N ILE A 42 9.64 1.81 -3.40
CA ILE A 42 9.42 2.51 -2.14
C ILE A 42 10.03 1.67 -1.02
N GLU A 43 10.51 2.34 0.02
CA GLU A 43 11.12 1.66 1.16
C GLU A 43 10.58 2.24 2.45
N GLY A 44 10.41 1.41 3.44
CA GLY A 44 9.95 1.81 4.76
C GLY A 44 9.47 0.63 5.55
N GLU A 45 8.76 0.92 6.63
CA GLU A 45 8.24 -0.11 7.52
C GLU A 45 6.95 -0.69 6.97
N ALA A 46 6.84 -2.01 7.04
CA ALA A 46 5.61 -2.72 6.72
C ALA A 46 5.12 -3.46 7.94
N SER A 47 3.82 -3.54 8.09
CA SER A 47 3.18 -4.37 9.10
C SER A 47 2.13 -5.21 8.39
N TYR A 48 1.29 -5.91 9.14
CA TYR A 48 0.23 -6.70 8.53
C TYR A 48 -1.06 -6.49 9.33
N TYR A 49 -2.19 -6.79 8.67
CA TYR A 49 -3.49 -6.56 9.26
C TYR A 49 -3.66 -7.37 10.54
N GLY A 50 -4.21 -6.73 11.56
CA GLY A 50 -4.54 -7.41 12.80
C GLY A 50 -5.78 -8.27 12.63
N PRO A 51 -6.19 -8.93 13.72
CA PRO A 51 -7.40 -9.77 13.69
C PRO A 51 -8.64 -8.89 13.52
N GLY A 52 -9.68 -9.47 12.98
CA GLY A 52 -10.96 -8.79 12.90
C GLY A 52 -11.25 -8.09 11.59
N PHE A 53 -10.32 -8.10 10.65
CA PHE A 53 -10.55 -7.46 9.35
C PHE A 53 -11.07 -8.42 8.28
N HIS A 54 -10.89 -9.71 8.49
CA HIS A 54 -11.34 -10.70 7.51
C HIS A 54 -12.84 -10.58 7.26
N GLY A 55 -13.23 -10.49 6.00
CA GLY A 55 -14.62 -10.37 5.61
C GLY A 55 -15.14 -8.94 5.53
N LYS A 56 -14.34 -7.96 5.92
CA LYS A 56 -14.78 -6.56 5.86
C LYS A 56 -14.39 -5.94 4.53
N LYS A 57 -15.13 -4.90 4.14
CA LYS A 57 -14.83 -4.21 2.89
C LYS A 57 -13.58 -3.36 3.01
N THR A 58 -12.76 -3.41 1.98
CA THR A 58 -11.59 -2.53 1.87
C THR A 58 -11.99 -1.25 1.13
N ALA A 59 -11.05 -0.31 1.05
CA ALA A 59 -11.29 0.96 0.38
C ALA A 59 -11.57 0.77 -1.13
N SER A 60 -11.07 -0.31 -1.73
CA SER A 60 -11.34 -0.59 -3.13
C SER A 60 -12.75 -1.15 -3.37
N GLY A 61 -13.46 -1.51 -2.31
CA GLY A 61 -14.76 -2.15 -2.39
C GLY A 61 -14.69 -3.67 -2.37
N GLU A 62 -13.47 -4.23 -2.40
CA GLU A 62 -13.31 -5.67 -2.28
C GLU A 62 -13.52 -6.11 -0.84
N THR A 63 -13.94 -7.35 -0.67
CA THR A 63 -13.99 -7.95 0.66
C THR A 63 -12.58 -8.40 1.02
N PHE A 64 -12.09 -7.99 2.19
CA PHE A 64 -10.76 -8.39 2.63
C PHE A 64 -10.73 -9.88 2.92
N ASN A 65 -9.81 -10.58 2.28
CA ASN A 65 -9.57 -11.99 2.53
C ASN A 65 -8.14 -12.11 3.07
N GLN A 66 -8.02 -12.48 4.34
CA GLN A 66 -6.71 -12.57 4.98
C GLN A 66 -5.80 -13.63 4.38
N ASN A 67 -6.35 -14.53 3.58
CA ASN A 67 -5.58 -15.59 2.95
C ASN A 67 -5.09 -15.24 1.55
N ASP A 68 -5.48 -14.10 1.02
CA ASP A 68 -4.99 -13.60 -0.27
C ASP A 68 -3.74 -12.76 -0.05
N TYR A 69 -2.98 -12.56 -1.09
CA TYR A 69 -1.78 -11.72 -1.03
C TYR A 69 -2.15 -10.30 -1.48
N THR A 70 -2.55 -9.49 -0.53
CA THR A 70 -2.96 -8.11 -0.78
C THR A 70 -2.33 -7.18 0.23
N CYS A 71 -2.44 -5.88 -0.01
CA CYS A 71 -1.90 -4.89 0.92
C CYS A 71 -2.67 -3.58 0.85
N ALA A 72 -2.45 -2.76 1.86
CA ALA A 72 -2.89 -1.37 1.88
C ALA A 72 -1.70 -0.47 1.59
N HIS A 73 -1.92 0.56 0.80
CA HIS A 73 -0.95 1.62 0.53
C HIS A 73 -1.70 2.94 0.47
N LYS A 74 -1.03 4.02 0.86
CA LYS A 74 -1.69 5.33 0.99
C LYS A 74 -2.15 5.90 -0.33
N THR A 75 -1.40 5.72 -1.40
CA THR A 75 -1.67 6.42 -2.66
C THR A 75 -1.59 5.58 -3.92
N LEU A 76 -0.91 4.44 -3.91
CA LEU A 76 -0.77 3.64 -5.14
C LEU A 76 -2.14 3.19 -5.65
N PRO A 77 -2.36 3.21 -6.95
CA PRO A 77 -3.65 2.81 -7.52
C PRO A 77 -4.03 1.39 -7.12
N PHE A 78 -5.31 1.17 -6.89
CA PHE A 78 -5.80 -0.19 -6.63
C PHE A 78 -5.48 -1.06 -7.83
N GLY A 79 -5.04 -2.27 -7.56
CA GLY A 79 -4.63 -3.20 -8.60
C GLY A 79 -3.14 -3.21 -8.87
N THR A 80 -2.40 -2.23 -8.32
CA THR A 80 -0.95 -2.22 -8.45
C THR A 80 -0.38 -3.46 -7.75
N VAL A 81 0.53 -4.15 -8.43
CA VAL A 81 1.19 -5.32 -7.86
C VAL A 81 2.61 -4.93 -7.46
N LEU A 82 2.96 -5.26 -6.23
CA LEU A 82 4.26 -4.94 -5.65
C LEU A 82 5.02 -6.20 -5.31
N LYS A 83 6.31 -6.21 -5.62
CA LYS A 83 7.22 -7.21 -5.11
C LYS A 83 7.82 -6.65 -3.83
N VAL A 84 7.50 -7.24 -2.71
CA VAL A 84 7.94 -6.77 -1.40
C VAL A 84 9.05 -7.65 -0.90
N VAL A 85 10.19 -7.03 -0.57
CA VAL A 85 11.36 -7.74 -0.06
C VAL A 85 11.63 -7.23 1.35
N ARG A 86 11.63 -8.14 2.31
CA ARG A 86 12.01 -7.79 3.68
C ARG A 86 13.53 -7.66 3.73
N ILE A 87 14.00 -6.51 4.16
CA ILE A 87 15.41 -6.17 3.98
C ILE A 87 16.34 -7.03 4.85
N ASP A 88 15.94 -7.31 6.10
CA ASP A 88 16.82 -7.98 7.04
C ASP A 88 17.01 -9.48 6.77
N ASN A 89 16.09 -10.11 6.04
CA ASN A 89 16.22 -11.55 5.79
C ASN A 89 16.03 -11.93 4.31
N GLY A 90 15.71 -10.96 3.45
CA GLY A 90 15.54 -11.21 2.02
C GLY A 90 14.27 -11.93 1.63
N ALA A 91 13.37 -12.20 2.57
CA ALA A 91 12.11 -12.87 2.26
C ALA A 91 11.26 -11.99 1.35
N THR A 92 10.59 -12.60 0.38
CA THR A 92 9.90 -11.87 -0.68
C THR A 92 8.47 -12.37 -0.84
N VAL A 93 7.57 -11.43 -1.15
CA VAL A 93 6.18 -11.76 -1.46
C VAL A 93 5.66 -10.75 -2.48
N GLU A 94 4.75 -11.18 -3.35
CA GLU A 94 4.07 -10.28 -4.28
C GLU A 94 2.67 -10.03 -3.76
N VAL A 95 2.26 -8.76 -3.74
CA VAL A 95 0.96 -8.36 -3.19
C VAL A 95 0.29 -7.36 -4.13
N ARG A 96 -1.03 -7.32 -4.08
CA ARG A 96 -1.83 -6.40 -4.87
C ARG A 96 -2.45 -5.36 -3.94
N VAL A 97 -2.36 -4.09 -4.32
CA VAL A 97 -2.93 -3.00 -3.53
C VAL A 97 -4.44 -3.02 -3.69
N ASN A 98 -5.17 -3.15 -2.59
CA ASN A 98 -6.63 -3.10 -2.60
C ASN A 98 -7.23 -2.27 -1.47
N ASP A 99 -6.39 -1.59 -0.70
CA ASP A 99 -6.88 -0.83 0.44
C ASP A 99 -6.03 0.41 0.65
N ARG A 100 -6.48 1.30 1.52
CA ARG A 100 -5.79 2.54 1.87
C ARG A 100 -5.28 2.47 3.29
N GLY A 101 -4.13 3.07 3.52
CA GLY A 101 -3.38 3.05 4.76
C GLY A 101 -2.01 2.50 4.52
N PRO A 102 -1.25 2.24 5.57
CA PRO A 102 -1.55 2.51 6.97
C PRO A 102 -1.38 3.98 7.33
N TYR A 103 -2.10 4.42 8.36
CA TYR A 103 -2.02 5.81 8.80
C TYR A 103 -1.41 5.92 10.19
N VAL A 104 -0.64 4.90 10.58
CA VAL A 104 0.00 4.85 11.87
C VAL A 104 1.50 4.93 11.69
N GLY A 105 2.13 5.89 12.31
CA GLY A 105 3.58 6.04 12.27
C GLY A 105 4.12 6.23 10.85
N ASP A 106 5.30 5.68 10.62
CA ASP A 106 5.99 5.81 9.34
C ASP A 106 5.78 4.59 8.43
N ARG A 107 4.79 3.79 8.72
CA ARG A 107 4.55 2.58 7.93
C ARG A 107 4.10 2.92 6.53
N ILE A 108 4.58 2.13 5.57
CA ILE A 108 4.24 2.35 4.16
C ILE A 108 3.27 1.30 3.63
N LEU A 109 3.24 0.12 4.23
CA LEU A 109 2.38 -0.97 3.78
C LEU A 109 1.77 -1.70 4.96
N ASP A 110 0.53 -2.13 4.79
CA ASP A 110 -0.07 -3.14 5.66
C ASP A 110 -0.37 -4.34 4.79
N LEU A 111 0.30 -5.45 5.06
CA LEU A 111 0.12 -6.68 4.29
C LEU A 111 -1.05 -7.49 4.82
N SER A 112 -1.65 -8.31 3.97
CA SER A 112 -2.61 -9.30 4.45
C SER A 112 -1.91 -10.27 5.40
N VAL A 113 -2.69 -11.02 6.16
CA VAL A 113 -2.12 -12.00 7.09
C VAL A 113 -1.23 -12.99 6.35
N ALA A 114 -1.72 -13.53 5.23
CA ALA A 114 -0.95 -14.50 4.45
C ALA A 114 0.36 -13.91 3.95
N ALA A 115 0.31 -12.68 3.42
CA ALA A 115 1.52 -12.02 2.92
C ALA A 115 2.50 -11.73 4.04
N GLY A 116 1.99 -11.26 5.18
CA GLY A 116 2.83 -11.01 6.35
C GLY A 116 3.54 -12.26 6.82
N LYS A 117 2.82 -13.38 6.87
CA LYS A 117 3.42 -14.66 7.28
C LYS A 117 4.50 -15.11 6.31
N LYS A 118 4.29 -14.86 5.02
CA LYS A 118 5.24 -15.29 4.00
C LYS A 118 6.62 -14.67 4.21
N ILE A 119 6.69 -13.46 4.71
CA ILE A 119 7.96 -12.81 4.99
C ILE A 119 8.28 -12.73 6.48
N GLY A 120 7.52 -13.48 7.30
CA GLY A 120 7.84 -13.64 8.71
C GLY A 120 7.40 -12.50 9.62
N LEU A 121 6.52 -11.62 9.17
CA LEU A 121 6.05 -10.51 10.01
C LEU A 121 5.21 -10.98 11.19
N ASP A 122 4.59 -12.17 11.10
CA ASP A 122 3.84 -12.73 12.21
C ASP A 122 4.71 -12.99 13.44
N LYS A 123 6.03 -13.03 13.25
CA LYS A 123 6.94 -13.26 14.38
C LYS A 123 7.50 -11.98 14.96
N VAL A 124 7.55 -10.90 14.19
CA VAL A 124 8.17 -9.65 14.65
C VAL A 124 7.25 -8.46 14.63
N GLY A 125 6.09 -8.57 14.00
CA GLY A 125 5.09 -7.50 13.94
C GLY A 125 5.28 -6.53 12.79
N HIS A 126 6.46 -6.05 12.57
CA HIS A 126 6.77 -5.15 11.47
C HIS A 126 8.25 -5.24 11.14
N ALA A 127 8.62 -4.81 9.95
CA ALA A 127 10.01 -4.81 9.52
C ALA A 127 10.17 -3.87 8.33
N LYS A 128 11.40 -3.48 8.05
CA LYS A 128 11.70 -2.68 6.88
C LYS A 128 11.64 -3.53 5.63
N VAL A 129 11.00 -2.97 4.62
CA VAL A 129 10.85 -3.64 3.33
C VAL A 129 11.20 -2.69 2.19
N SER A 130 11.50 -3.27 1.05
CA SER A 130 11.63 -2.57 -0.21
C SER A 130 10.54 -3.12 -1.12
N ALA A 131 9.69 -2.26 -1.64
CA ALA A 131 8.59 -2.68 -2.49
C ALA A 131 8.74 -2.06 -3.87
N THR A 132 8.66 -2.88 -4.90
CA THR A 132 8.84 -2.44 -6.28
C THR A 132 7.58 -2.74 -7.06
N VAL A 133 7.10 -1.76 -7.83
CA VAL A 133 5.94 -1.95 -8.69
C VAL A 133 6.33 -2.87 -9.84
N ILE A 134 5.62 -3.98 -9.98
CA ILE A 134 5.87 -4.93 -11.07
C ILE A 134 4.70 -5.04 -12.04
N GLU A 135 3.55 -4.51 -11.66
CA GLU A 135 2.39 -4.51 -12.53
C GLU A 135 1.47 -3.36 -12.31
#